data_133370a172ce6c951308cf2b3300ca23
#
_entry.id   133370a172ce6c951308cf2b3300ca23
#
_cell.length_a   1.000
_cell.length_b   1.000
_cell.length_c   1.000
_cell.angle_alpha   90.00
_cell.angle_beta   90.00
_cell.angle_gamma   90.00
#
_symmetry.space_group_name_H-M   'P 1'
#
loop_
_entity.id
_entity.type
_entity.pdbx_description
1 polymer ?
#
loop_
_entity_poly.entity_id
_entity_poly.type
_entity_poly.pdbx_seq_one_letter_code
_entity_poly.pdbx_strand_id
1 'polypeptide(L)'
;CAVGLLVSDIRSDYVKTSISNFLPENIDKMNANFKELTDKGDEWLNTEKIDEAHKVIIRHADMRYYGQNFELSIEIPFEEITSENIGEIENLFHQAHKREYGYCNEGALVQIVNYRATALGKVQTIKLVEHELEGEDSTAAIKEVRDVFFEETQGYVETNIYDRDRLKAGNVLQGPAIIEQMDATIVVPPGHTAKTDRYLNLMISY
;
A
#
# COMPACT_ATOMS: atom_id res chain seq x y z
N CYS A 1 6.22 9.11 5.27
CA CYS A 1 5.06 9.23 4.34
C CYS A 1 5.48 9.43 2.89
N ALA A 2 6.43 10.34 2.56
CA ALA A 2 6.84 10.59 1.17
C ALA A 2 7.44 9.36 0.48
N VAL A 3 8.31 8.60 1.15
CA VAL A 3 8.88 7.35 0.61
C VAL A 3 7.79 6.31 0.37
N GLY A 4 6.82 6.17 1.30
CA GLY A 4 5.71 5.24 1.12
C GLY A 4 4.85 5.58 -0.09
N LEU A 5 4.65 6.87 -0.39
CA LEU A 5 3.91 7.32 -1.57
C LEU A 5 4.65 7.01 -2.88
N LEU A 6 5.99 7.13 -2.88
CA LEU A 6 6.84 6.83 -4.05
C LEU A 6 6.90 5.34 -4.40
N VAL A 7 6.58 4.45 -3.45
CA VAL A 7 6.60 2.99 -3.63
C VAL A 7 5.21 2.37 -3.67
N SER A 8 4.15 3.17 -3.58
CA SER A 8 2.78 2.67 -3.70
C SER A 8 2.39 2.48 -5.15
N ASP A 9 1.74 1.35 -5.43
CA ASP A 9 1.14 1.11 -6.74
C ASP A 9 0.13 2.21 -7.07
N ILE A 10 0.08 2.61 -8.33
CA ILE A 10 -0.98 3.51 -8.79
C ILE A 10 -2.25 2.70 -9.03
N ARG A 11 -3.40 3.27 -8.71
CA ARG A 11 -4.69 2.58 -8.78
C ARG A 11 -5.78 3.48 -9.31
N SER A 12 -6.63 2.92 -10.17
CA SER A 12 -7.88 3.53 -10.62
C SER A 12 -9.00 2.49 -10.59
N ASP A 13 -10.15 2.88 -10.05
CA ASP A 13 -11.32 2.02 -9.91
C ASP A 13 -12.45 2.48 -10.83
N TYR A 14 -13.02 1.55 -11.58
CA TYR A 14 -14.13 1.76 -12.50
C TYR A 14 -15.32 0.93 -12.07
N VAL A 15 -16.49 1.54 -12.03
CA VAL A 15 -17.74 0.88 -11.64
C VAL A 15 -18.83 1.17 -12.65
N LYS A 16 -19.62 0.14 -12.97
CA LYS A 16 -20.82 0.26 -13.81
C LYS A 16 -21.96 -0.49 -13.17
N THR A 17 -23.04 0.21 -12.85
CA THR A 17 -24.29 -0.40 -12.42
C THR A 17 -25.08 -0.89 -13.64
N SER A 18 -25.32 -2.18 -13.70
CA SER A 18 -26.12 -2.83 -14.75
C SER A 18 -26.68 -4.13 -14.24
N ILE A 19 -27.90 -4.11 -13.72
CA ILE A 19 -28.50 -5.31 -13.15
C ILE A 19 -28.70 -6.37 -14.23
N SER A 20 -28.18 -7.56 -13.99
CA SER A 20 -28.31 -8.74 -14.85
C SER A 20 -28.50 -9.98 -14.02
N ASN A 21 -29.43 -10.84 -14.41
CA ASN A 21 -29.50 -12.18 -13.85
C ASN A 21 -28.26 -12.96 -14.26
N PHE A 22 -27.66 -13.66 -13.30
CA PHE A 22 -26.45 -14.45 -13.54
C PHE A 22 -26.83 -15.80 -14.16
N LEU A 23 -27.15 -15.76 -15.45
CA LEU A 23 -27.61 -16.88 -16.26
C LEU A 23 -26.88 -16.93 -17.59
N PRO A 24 -26.75 -18.12 -18.23
CA PRO A 24 -26.04 -18.29 -19.49
C PRO A 24 -26.50 -17.35 -20.60
N GLU A 25 -27.77 -17.04 -20.70
CA GLU A 25 -28.36 -16.13 -21.71
C GLU A 25 -27.87 -14.68 -21.60
N ASN A 26 -27.29 -14.27 -20.46
CA ASN A 26 -26.77 -12.93 -20.22
C ASN A 26 -25.23 -12.82 -20.33
N ILE A 27 -24.53 -13.89 -20.67
CA ILE A 27 -23.07 -13.94 -20.76
C ILE A 27 -22.51 -12.83 -21.63
N ASP A 28 -23.04 -12.64 -22.83
CA ASP A 28 -22.57 -11.59 -23.76
C ASP A 28 -22.70 -10.19 -23.14
N LYS A 29 -23.82 -9.92 -22.46
CA LYS A 29 -24.05 -8.65 -21.78
C LYS A 29 -23.09 -8.46 -20.60
N MET A 30 -22.83 -9.51 -19.83
CA MET A 30 -21.90 -9.48 -18.70
C MET A 30 -20.49 -9.20 -19.19
N ASN A 31 -20.02 -9.92 -20.20
CA ASN A 31 -18.70 -9.71 -20.80
C ASN A 31 -18.56 -8.32 -21.44
N ALA A 32 -19.59 -7.81 -22.12
CA ALA A 32 -19.57 -6.46 -22.67
C ALA A 32 -19.43 -5.39 -21.58
N ASN A 33 -20.08 -5.56 -20.40
CA ASN A 33 -19.94 -4.66 -19.28
C ASN A 33 -18.53 -4.69 -18.68
N PHE A 34 -17.94 -5.88 -18.49
CA PHE A 34 -16.56 -5.99 -18.02
C PHE A 34 -15.57 -5.42 -19.01
N LYS A 35 -15.74 -5.74 -20.32
CA LYS A 35 -14.86 -5.23 -21.36
C LYS A 35 -14.82 -3.70 -21.40
N GLU A 36 -15.95 -3.03 -21.28
CA GLU A 36 -15.99 -1.56 -21.21
C GLU A 36 -15.14 -1.00 -20.07
N LEU A 37 -15.17 -1.65 -18.90
CA LEU A 37 -14.43 -1.19 -17.73
C LEU A 37 -12.95 -1.55 -17.81
N THR A 38 -12.62 -2.72 -18.32
CA THR A 38 -11.22 -3.14 -18.49
C THR A 38 -10.53 -2.31 -19.57
N ASP A 39 -11.22 -1.99 -20.68
CA ASP A 39 -10.70 -1.12 -21.73
C ASP A 39 -10.36 0.28 -21.16
N LYS A 40 -11.24 0.85 -20.31
CA LYS A 40 -10.99 2.14 -19.64
C LYS A 40 -9.78 2.05 -18.69
N GLY A 41 -9.67 0.95 -17.96
CA GLY A 41 -8.54 0.71 -17.05
C GLY A 41 -7.22 0.60 -17.81
N ASP A 42 -7.20 -0.12 -18.92
CA ASP A 42 -6.01 -0.27 -19.74
C ASP A 42 -5.61 1.05 -20.42
N GLU A 43 -6.57 1.81 -20.96
CA GLU A 43 -6.32 3.14 -21.51
C GLU A 43 -5.69 4.09 -20.48
N TRP A 44 -6.19 4.05 -19.25
CA TRP A 44 -5.62 4.84 -18.17
C TRP A 44 -4.18 4.40 -17.85
N LEU A 45 -3.92 3.09 -17.69
CA LEU A 45 -2.56 2.57 -17.46
C LEU A 45 -1.59 2.94 -18.59
N ASN A 46 -2.07 2.96 -19.85
CA ASN A 46 -1.29 3.44 -20.98
C ASN A 46 -0.96 4.94 -20.87
N THR A 47 -1.94 5.76 -20.43
CA THR A 47 -1.75 7.19 -20.19
C THR A 47 -0.70 7.47 -19.11
N GLU A 48 -0.72 6.66 -18.04
CA GLU A 48 0.26 6.69 -16.96
C GLU A 48 1.63 6.07 -17.36
N LYS A 49 1.76 5.56 -18.58
CA LYS A 49 2.97 4.96 -19.15
C LYS A 49 3.49 3.76 -18.37
N ILE A 50 2.57 2.94 -17.87
CA ILE A 50 2.91 1.68 -17.19
C ILE A 50 3.23 0.62 -18.25
N ASP A 51 4.38 -0.05 -18.07
CA ASP A 51 4.77 -1.17 -18.94
C ASP A 51 3.81 -2.34 -18.82
N GLU A 52 3.57 -3.08 -19.91
CA GLU A 52 2.64 -4.22 -19.95
C GLU A 52 2.91 -5.25 -18.83
N ALA A 53 4.18 -5.50 -18.52
CA ALA A 53 4.57 -6.44 -17.45
C ALA A 53 4.17 -6.00 -16.03
N HIS A 54 3.80 -4.73 -15.87
CA HIS A 54 3.45 -4.11 -14.58
C HIS A 54 1.97 -3.74 -14.50
N LYS A 55 1.19 -3.96 -15.57
CA LYS A 55 -0.26 -3.75 -15.57
C LYS A 55 -0.98 -4.92 -14.95
N VAL A 56 -1.94 -4.64 -14.08
CA VAL A 56 -2.86 -5.63 -13.52
C VAL A 56 -4.26 -5.05 -13.54
N ILE A 57 -5.21 -5.79 -14.10
CA ILE A 57 -6.63 -5.43 -14.02
C ILE A 57 -7.36 -6.54 -13.28
N ILE A 58 -7.96 -6.18 -12.15
CA ILE A 58 -8.74 -7.08 -11.30
C ILE A 58 -10.21 -6.77 -11.50
N ARG A 59 -11.02 -7.80 -11.75
CA ARG A 59 -12.45 -7.67 -11.97
C ARG A 59 -13.22 -8.18 -10.77
N HIS A 60 -14.25 -7.45 -10.36
CA HIS A 60 -15.20 -7.88 -9.34
C HIS A 60 -16.63 -7.67 -9.84
N ALA A 61 -17.52 -8.51 -9.36
CA ALA A 61 -18.96 -8.35 -9.51
C ALA A 61 -19.59 -8.18 -8.12
N ASP A 62 -20.38 -7.12 -7.93
CA ASP A 62 -21.23 -7.04 -6.75
C ASP A 62 -22.47 -7.89 -7.02
N MET A 63 -22.60 -9.02 -6.34
CA MET A 63 -23.61 -10.05 -6.57
C MET A 63 -24.53 -10.20 -5.38
N ARG A 64 -25.79 -10.58 -5.64
CA ARG A 64 -26.79 -10.84 -4.62
C ARG A 64 -27.75 -11.93 -5.06
N TYR A 65 -28.47 -12.53 -4.12
CA TYR A 65 -29.67 -13.28 -4.48
C TYR A 65 -30.77 -12.34 -4.92
N TYR A 66 -31.60 -12.78 -5.85
CA TYR A 66 -32.77 -12.01 -6.28
C TYR A 66 -33.68 -11.65 -5.09
N GLY A 67 -34.02 -10.37 -4.97
CA GLY A 67 -34.84 -9.85 -3.88
C GLY A 67 -34.08 -9.43 -2.61
N GLN A 68 -32.76 -9.65 -2.52
CA GLN A 68 -31.93 -9.08 -1.45
C GLN A 68 -31.54 -7.63 -1.74
N ASN A 69 -31.30 -6.86 -0.67
CA ASN A 69 -30.91 -5.45 -0.75
C ASN A 69 -29.43 -5.19 -0.41
N PHE A 70 -28.64 -6.24 -0.23
CA PHE A 70 -27.21 -6.17 0.04
C PHE A 70 -26.46 -7.05 -0.96
N GLU A 71 -25.30 -6.57 -1.39
CA GLU A 71 -24.45 -7.25 -2.35
C GLU A 71 -23.13 -7.68 -1.69
N LEU A 72 -22.54 -8.75 -2.23
CA LEU A 72 -21.17 -9.16 -1.94
C LEU A 72 -20.30 -8.94 -3.18
N SER A 73 -19.14 -8.35 -2.98
CA SER A 73 -18.17 -8.17 -4.05
C SER A 73 -17.36 -9.45 -4.23
N ILE A 74 -17.49 -10.05 -5.40
CA ILE A 74 -16.85 -11.32 -5.76
C ILE A 74 -15.82 -11.06 -6.84
N GLU A 75 -14.58 -11.47 -6.61
CA GLU A 75 -13.56 -11.44 -7.64
C GLU A 75 -13.91 -12.41 -8.78
N ILE A 76 -13.77 -11.95 -10.03
CA ILE A 76 -13.98 -12.76 -11.22
C ILE A 76 -12.59 -13.16 -11.75
N PRO A 77 -12.13 -14.40 -11.45
CA PRO A 77 -10.75 -14.81 -11.74
C PRO A 77 -10.53 -15.22 -13.20
N PHE A 78 -11.54 -15.05 -14.06
CA PHE A 78 -11.51 -15.43 -15.46
C PHE A 78 -11.46 -14.22 -16.37
N GLU A 79 -10.79 -14.31 -17.49
CA GLU A 79 -10.72 -13.26 -18.48
C GLU A 79 -12.10 -12.99 -19.14
N GLU A 80 -12.89 -14.06 -19.37
CA GLU A 80 -14.26 -13.98 -19.84
C GLU A 80 -15.15 -14.94 -19.04
N ILE A 81 -16.42 -14.57 -18.90
CA ILE A 81 -17.46 -15.47 -18.39
C ILE A 81 -17.94 -16.31 -19.57
N THR A 82 -17.97 -17.61 -19.37
CA THR A 82 -18.41 -18.60 -20.38
C THR A 82 -19.44 -19.54 -19.78
N SER A 83 -20.10 -20.34 -20.63
CA SER A 83 -21.00 -21.39 -20.16
C SER A 83 -20.30 -22.49 -19.34
N GLU A 84 -18.98 -22.61 -19.46
CA GLU A 84 -18.18 -23.61 -18.74
C GLU A 84 -17.80 -23.13 -17.34
N ASN A 85 -17.51 -21.83 -17.15
CA ASN A 85 -17.04 -21.28 -15.87
C ASN A 85 -18.11 -20.52 -15.07
N ILE A 86 -19.29 -20.25 -15.64
CA ILE A 86 -20.36 -19.51 -14.94
C ILE A 86 -20.78 -20.18 -13.64
N GLY A 87 -20.84 -21.53 -13.60
CA GLY A 87 -21.16 -22.27 -12.39
C GLY A 87 -20.07 -22.16 -11.30
N GLU A 88 -18.79 -22.04 -11.69
CA GLU A 88 -17.70 -21.83 -10.76
C GLU A 88 -17.78 -20.45 -10.10
N ILE A 89 -18.07 -19.41 -10.88
CA ILE A 89 -18.28 -18.04 -10.37
C ILE A 89 -19.48 -17.99 -9.41
N GLU A 90 -20.58 -18.66 -9.77
CA GLU A 90 -21.77 -18.76 -8.88
C GLU A 90 -21.42 -19.44 -7.55
N ASN A 91 -20.61 -20.49 -7.60
CA ASN A 91 -20.13 -21.16 -6.39
C ASN A 91 -19.22 -20.26 -5.53
N LEU A 92 -18.36 -19.43 -6.13
CA LEU A 92 -17.57 -18.43 -5.39
C LEU A 92 -18.50 -17.46 -4.62
N PHE A 93 -19.59 -17.02 -5.24
CA PHE A 93 -20.60 -16.20 -4.57
C PHE A 93 -21.28 -16.96 -3.41
N HIS A 94 -21.71 -18.21 -3.61
CA HIS A 94 -22.32 -19.01 -2.56
C HIS A 94 -21.38 -19.21 -1.36
N GLN A 95 -20.11 -19.48 -1.61
CA GLN A 95 -19.09 -19.63 -0.57
C GLN A 95 -18.87 -18.33 0.20
N ALA A 96 -18.79 -17.21 -0.50
CA ALA A 96 -18.64 -15.88 0.11
C ALA A 96 -19.87 -15.55 0.97
N HIS A 97 -21.08 -15.80 0.46
CA HIS A 97 -22.32 -15.58 1.18
C HIS A 97 -22.41 -16.44 2.44
N LYS A 98 -22.01 -17.72 2.35
CA LYS A 98 -21.98 -18.62 3.52
C LYS A 98 -20.94 -18.17 4.57
N ARG A 99 -19.82 -17.66 4.13
CA ARG A 99 -18.78 -17.13 5.04
C ARG A 99 -19.24 -15.86 5.77
N GLU A 100 -19.93 -14.96 5.06
CA GLU A 100 -20.35 -13.67 5.60
C GLU A 100 -21.61 -13.78 6.46
N TYR A 101 -22.60 -14.57 6.01
CA TYR A 101 -23.92 -14.64 6.62
C TYR A 101 -24.26 -15.98 7.31
N GLY A 102 -23.35 -16.97 7.20
CA GLY A 102 -23.55 -18.30 7.81
C GLY A 102 -24.42 -19.27 6.99
N TYR A 103 -25.01 -18.83 5.87
CA TYR A 103 -25.83 -19.68 4.99
C TYR A 103 -25.64 -19.31 3.52
N CYS A 104 -26.05 -20.23 2.62
CA CYS A 104 -26.21 -19.97 1.19
C CYS A 104 -27.50 -20.60 0.69
N ASN A 105 -27.99 -20.16 -0.46
CA ASN A 105 -29.19 -20.72 -1.10
C ASN A 105 -28.86 -21.05 -2.58
N GLU A 106 -28.31 -22.24 -2.81
CA GLU A 106 -27.84 -22.69 -4.12
C GLU A 106 -28.96 -22.84 -5.18
N GLY A 107 -30.24 -22.76 -4.78
CA GLY A 107 -31.38 -22.79 -5.70
C GLY A 107 -31.98 -21.42 -6.02
N ALA A 108 -31.47 -20.36 -5.41
CA ALA A 108 -31.99 -19.02 -5.64
C ALA A 108 -31.27 -18.34 -6.82
N LEU A 109 -32.05 -17.58 -7.59
CA LEU A 109 -31.52 -16.78 -8.71
C LEU A 109 -30.50 -15.76 -8.18
N VAL A 110 -29.32 -15.73 -8.77
CA VAL A 110 -28.25 -14.77 -8.49
C VAL A 110 -28.32 -13.62 -9.49
N GLN A 111 -28.02 -12.40 -9.03
CA GLN A 111 -27.92 -11.21 -9.86
C GLN A 111 -26.56 -10.55 -9.69
N ILE A 112 -25.99 -10.03 -10.78
CA ILE A 112 -24.96 -8.98 -10.72
C ILE A 112 -25.67 -7.64 -10.67
N VAL A 113 -25.27 -6.77 -9.76
CA VAL A 113 -25.78 -5.39 -9.63
C VAL A 113 -24.76 -4.39 -10.19
N ASN A 114 -23.49 -4.54 -9.77
CA ASN A 114 -22.40 -3.69 -10.28
C ASN A 114 -21.26 -4.55 -10.84
N TYR A 115 -20.68 -4.04 -11.90
CA TYR A 115 -19.43 -4.52 -12.48
C TYR A 115 -18.32 -3.58 -12.04
N ARG A 116 -17.18 -4.12 -11.61
CA ARG A 116 -16.03 -3.34 -11.18
C ARG A 116 -14.76 -3.82 -11.89
N ALA A 117 -13.93 -2.87 -12.27
CA ALA A 117 -12.56 -3.13 -12.70
C ALA A 117 -11.61 -2.22 -11.93
N THR A 118 -10.60 -2.80 -11.31
CA THR A 118 -9.52 -2.08 -10.64
C THR A 118 -8.27 -2.21 -11.51
N ALA A 119 -7.81 -1.09 -12.04
CA ALA A 119 -6.56 -1.00 -12.78
C ALA A 119 -5.43 -0.65 -11.83
N LEU A 120 -4.39 -1.49 -11.79
CA LEU A 120 -3.22 -1.34 -10.94
C LEU A 120 -1.97 -1.26 -11.82
N GLY A 121 -1.21 -0.17 -11.65
CA GLY A 121 0.14 -0.06 -12.18
C GLY A 121 1.15 -0.37 -11.08
N LYS A 122 1.81 -1.52 -11.16
CA LYS A 122 2.85 -1.89 -10.19
C LYS A 122 4.08 -1.02 -10.35
N VAL A 123 4.46 -0.30 -9.29
CA VAL A 123 5.65 0.52 -9.25
C VAL A 123 6.82 -0.30 -8.74
N GLN A 124 8.01 -0.05 -9.29
CA GLN A 124 9.22 -0.72 -8.83
C GLN A 124 9.45 -0.42 -7.35
N THR A 125 9.63 -1.47 -6.57
CA THR A 125 9.97 -1.34 -5.15
C THR A 125 11.34 -0.68 -5.02
N ILE A 126 11.44 0.41 -4.26
CA ILE A 126 12.73 1.02 -3.94
C ILE A 126 13.51 0.01 -3.08
N LYS A 127 14.66 -0.43 -3.58
CA LYS A 127 15.61 -1.17 -2.76
C LYS A 127 16.36 -0.17 -1.90
N LEU A 128 16.13 -0.20 -0.60
CA LEU A 128 16.94 0.58 0.33
C LEU A 128 18.39 0.10 0.23
N VAL A 129 19.32 1.05 0.15
CA VAL A 129 20.76 0.73 0.14
C VAL A 129 21.16 0.31 1.54
N GLU A 130 21.72 -0.88 1.65
CA GLU A 130 22.27 -1.39 2.91
C GLU A 130 23.75 -1.01 2.99
N HIS A 131 24.11 -0.33 4.06
CA HIS A 131 25.49 0.12 4.34
C HIS A 131 26.19 -0.85 5.30
N GLU A 132 27.48 -1.05 5.12
CA GLU A 132 28.30 -1.78 6.09
C GLU A 132 28.43 -1.00 7.40
N LEU A 133 28.45 -1.71 8.51
CA LEU A 133 28.66 -1.06 9.82
C LEU A 133 30.11 -0.59 9.94
N GLU A 134 30.31 0.71 10.13
CA GLU A 134 31.64 1.34 10.22
C GLU A 134 32.10 1.59 11.66
N GLY A 135 31.36 1.06 12.66
CA GLY A 135 31.66 1.20 14.07
C GLY A 135 30.81 2.23 14.82
N GLU A 136 30.98 2.31 16.13
CA GLU A 136 30.12 3.14 17.00
C GLU A 136 30.59 4.60 17.10
N ASP A 137 31.85 4.88 16.74
CA ASP A 137 32.43 6.21 16.86
C ASP A 137 31.76 7.20 15.91
N SER A 138 31.12 8.23 16.47
CA SER A 138 30.42 9.30 15.75
C SER A 138 31.19 10.64 15.77
N THR A 139 32.39 10.69 16.33
CA THR A 139 33.13 11.95 16.52
C THR A 139 33.43 12.71 15.21
N ALA A 140 33.66 11.98 14.12
CA ALA A 140 33.88 12.56 12.80
C ALA A 140 32.66 13.34 12.25
N ALA A 141 31.48 13.09 12.78
CA ALA A 141 30.23 13.76 12.40
C ALA A 141 29.97 15.03 13.24
N ILE A 142 30.76 15.30 14.30
CA ILE A 142 30.60 16.52 15.09
C ILE A 142 30.93 17.73 14.22
N LYS A 143 30.01 18.68 14.19
CA LYS A 143 30.11 19.94 13.47
C LYS A 143 30.60 21.06 14.38
N GLU A 144 30.02 21.13 15.56
CA GLU A 144 30.35 22.12 16.60
C GLU A 144 29.82 21.65 17.97
N VAL A 145 30.18 22.41 19.01
CA VAL A 145 29.68 22.24 20.36
C VAL A 145 29.06 23.58 20.80
N ARG A 146 27.86 23.54 21.37
CA ARG A 146 27.19 24.75 21.89
C ARG A 146 26.31 24.44 23.09
N ASP A 147 25.99 25.44 23.87
CA ASP A 147 25.05 25.31 25.00
C ASP A 147 23.61 25.25 24.47
N VAL A 148 22.86 24.20 24.84
CA VAL A 148 21.46 24.00 24.49
C VAL A 148 20.64 23.83 25.78
N PHE A 149 19.50 24.47 25.86
CA PHE A 149 18.58 24.33 26.99
C PHE A 149 17.76 23.04 26.85
N PHE A 150 17.74 22.24 27.89
CA PHE A 150 16.90 21.04 28.00
C PHE A 150 15.99 21.14 29.21
N GLU A 151 14.71 20.82 29.04
CA GLU A 151 13.76 20.81 30.16
C GLU A 151 14.09 19.75 31.20
N GLU A 152 14.64 18.62 30.79
CA GLU A 152 15.03 17.51 31.66
C GLU A 152 16.11 17.92 32.67
N THR A 153 16.99 18.81 32.28
CA THR A 153 18.07 19.33 33.16
C THR A 153 17.74 20.70 33.76
N GLN A 154 16.61 21.33 33.35
CA GLN A 154 16.23 22.69 33.76
C GLN A 154 17.35 23.74 33.55
N GLY A 155 18.18 23.55 32.52
CA GLY A 155 19.33 24.40 32.27
C GLY A 155 19.99 24.18 30.91
N TYR A 156 20.98 25.04 30.67
CA TYR A 156 21.84 24.92 29.49
C TYR A 156 22.89 23.83 29.72
N VAL A 157 23.09 22.97 28.75
CA VAL A 157 24.06 21.88 28.77
C VAL A 157 24.91 21.95 27.50
N GLU A 158 26.23 21.81 27.69
CA GLU A 158 27.16 21.70 26.57
C GLU A 158 26.76 20.47 25.71
N THR A 159 26.50 20.71 24.44
CA THR A 159 25.83 19.75 23.54
C THR A 159 26.56 19.64 22.21
N ASN A 160 26.89 18.42 21.81
CA ASN A 160 27.46 18.15 20.51
C ASN A 160 26.40 18.33 19.41
N ILE A 161 26.76 19.09 18.37
CA ILE A 161 25.94 19.25 17.18
C ILE A 161 26.56 18.43 16.06
N TYR A 162 25.78 17.46 15.57
CA TYR A 162 26.22 16.52 14.53
C TYR A 162 25.68 16.92 13.17
N ASP A 163 26.48 16.68 12.15
CA ASP A 163 26.05 16.73 10.76
C ASP A 163 25.48 15.37 10.36
N ARG A 164 24.20 15.34 9.99
CA ARG A 164 23.48 14.11 9.62
C ARG A 164 24.15 13.37 8.46
N ASP A 165 24.68 14.09 7.50
CA ASP A 165 25.26 13.52 6.28
C ASP A 165 26.64 12.87 6.53
N ARG A 166 27.26 13.15 7.68
CA ARG A 166 28.53 12.55 8.12
C ARG A 166 28.35 11.33 9.03
N LEU A 167 27.12 11.09 9.51
CA LEU A 167 26.83 9.90 10.30
C LEU A 167 26.84 8.65 9.42
N LYS A 168 27.52 7.61 9.91
CA LYS A 168 27.67 6.34 9.24
C LYS A 168 26.87 5.24 9.92
N ALA A 169 26.60 4.14 9.20
CA ALA A 169 25.94 2.98 9.76
C ALA A 169 26.73 2.41 10.95
N GLY A 170 26.05 2.19 12.06
CA GLY A 170 26.63 1.72 13.30
C GLY A 170 26.98 2.81 14.30
N ASN A 171 27.08 4.10 13.87
CA ASN A 171 27.42 5.17 14.80
C ASN A 171 26.42 5.28 15.96
N VAL A 172 26.93 5.57 17.16
CA VAL A 172 26.18 5.73 18.40
C VAL A 172 26.45 7.12 18.96
N LEU A 173 25.38 7.83 19.30
CA LEU A 173 25.41 9.15 19.88
C LEU A 173 24.76 9.10 21.26
N GLN A 174 25.43 9.64 22.26
CA GLN A 174 24.86 9.80 23.60
C GLN A 174 24.21 11.18 23.71
N GLY A 175 22.99 11.24 24.22
CA GLY A 175 22.36 12.50 24.55
C GLY A 175 22.91 13.16 25.81
N PRO A 176 22.90 14.49 25.91
CA PRO A 176 22.25 15.41 24.95
C PRO A 176 23.03 15.56 23.66
N ALA A 177 22.34 15.51 22.53
CA ALA A 177 22.90 15.73 21.21
C ALA A 177 21.87 16.36 20.26
N ILE A 178 22.35 17.16 19.32
CA ILE A 178 21.54 17.72 18.23
C ILE A 178 22.11 17.21 16.91
N ILE A 179 21.25 16.75 16.02
CA ILE A 179 21.65 16.29 14.69
C ILE A 179 20.97 17.19 13.69
N GLU A 180 21.77 17.95 12.96
CA GLU A 180 21.31 18.90 11.93
C GLU A 180 21.33 18.24 10.54
N GLN A 181 20.28 18.46 9.79
CA GLN A 181 20.12 18.10 8.39
C GLN A 181 19.62 19.34 7.64
N MET A 182 19.71 19.37 6.31
CA MET A 182 19.36 20.53 5.51
C MET A 182 17.93 21.06 5.78
N ASP A 183 16.98 20.17 6.04
CA ASP A 183 15.54 20.47 6.19
C ASP A 183 14.95 20.04 7.54
N ALA A 184 15.77 19.46 8.42
CA ALA A 184 15.31 18.91 9.70
C ALA A 184 16.38 19.00 10.79
N THR A 185 15.92 19.03 12.05
CA THR A 185 16.77 18.92 13.23
C THR A 185 16.22 17.82 14.13
N ILE A 186 17.10 16.92 14.58
CA ILE A 186 16.75 15.83 15.48
C ILE A 186 17.40 16.11 16.84
N VAL A 187 16.60 16.02 17.89
CA VAL A 187 17.05 16.18 19.27
C VAL A 187 17.15 14.81 19.91
N VAL A 188 18.31 14.51 20.51
CA VAL A 188 18.52 13.36 21.39
C VAL A 188 18.60 13.90 22.81
N PRO A 189 17.56 13.71 23.64
CA PRO A 189 17.53 14.28 24.99
C PRO A 189 18.59 13.67 25.90
N PRO A 190 18.92 14.31 27.03
CA PRO A 190 19.77 13.73 28.08
C PRO A 190 19.27 12.35 28.50
N GLY A 191 20.18 11.38 28.67
CA GLY A 191 19.86 10.01 29.06
C GLY A 191 19.38 9.10 27.91
N HIS A 192 19.20 9.64 26.70
CA HIS A 192 18.86 8.85 25.52
C HIS A 192 20.10 8.53 24.68
N THR A 193 19.98 7.48 23.90
CA THR A 193 21.03 7.07 22.94
C THR A 193 20.41 7.01 21.55
N ALA A 194 21.10 7.56 20.55
CA ALA A 194 20.73 7.41 19.15
C ALA A 194 21.75 6.50 18.45
N LYS A 195 21.25 5.53 17.68
CA LYS A 195 22.07 4.61 16.88
C LYS A 195 21.66 4.67 15.42
N THR A 196 22.64 4.73 14.54
CA THR A 196 22.42 4.66 13.10
C THR A 196 22.40 3.19 12.65
N ASP A 197 21.30 2.74 12.04
CA ASP A 197 21.20 1.38 11.50
C ASP A 197 21.88 1.24 10.11
N ARG A 198 21.81 0.06 9.50
CA ARG A 198 22.38 -0.24 8.18
C ARG A 198 21.74 0.54 7.03
N TYR A 199 20.54 1.08 7.23
CA TYR A 199 19.82 1.90 6.26
C TYR A 199 19.95 3.40 6.56
N LEU A 200 20.87 3.75 7.48
CA LEU A 200 21.07 5.10 7.97
C LEU A 200 19.86 5.68 8.71
N ASN A 201 18.92 4.85 9.20
CA ASN A 201 17.90 5.36 10.12
C ASN A 201 18.51 5.64 11.49
N LEU A 202 18.00 6.67 12.17
CA LEU A 202 18.35 6.97 13.56
C LEU A 202 17.31 6.31 14.48
N MET A 203 17.78 5.37 15.28
CA MET A 203 17.00 4.68 16.31
C MET A 203 17.31 5.32 17.66
N ILE A 204 16.35 6.05 18.23
CA ILE A 204 16.51 6.71 19.53
C ILE A 204 15.87 5.82 20.59
N SER A 205 16.62 5.51 21.65
CA SER A 205 16.18 4.68 22.76
C SER A 205 16.56 5.31 24.10
N TYR A 206 15.84 4.89 25.14
CA TYR A 206 16.11 5.23 26.53
C TYR A 206 17.28 4.43 27.05
#